data_44cb3dea4046e703604f995b56e36dac
#
_entry.id   44cb3dea4046e703604f995b56e36dac
#
_cell.length_a   1.000
_cell.length_b   1.000
_cell.length_c   1.000
_cell.angle_alpha   90.00
_cell.angle_beta   90.00
_cell.angle_gamma   90.00
#
_symmetry.space_group_name_H-M   'P 1'
#
loop_
_entity.id
_entity.type
_entity.pdbx_description
1 polymer ?
#
loop_
_entity_poly.entity_id
_entity_poly.type
_entity_poly.pdbx_seq_one_letter_code
_entity_poly.pdbx_strand_id
1 'polypeptide(L)'
;QFLFITVDPERDSPERLKEYVPFFDPHFLGLIGTPEEVRDVVYRYKASFRHGKPRAGDPKDYFVDHTADAFLIGPDGQWELSYPFEELPKTERIAADIARLVNVGGGPREVRRRD
;
A
#
# COMPACT_ATOMS: atom_id res chain seq x y z
N GLN A 1 3.90 -1.31 -10.99
CA GLN A 1 3.41 -2.43 -10.19
C GLN A 1 2.53 -1.94 -9.05
N PHE A 2 1.37 -2.56 -8.85
CA PHE A 2 0.51 -2.29 -7.70
C PHE A 2 0.83 -3.28 -6.58
N LEU A 3 1.00 -2.77 -5.37
CA LEU A 3 1.26 -3.56 -4.16
C LEU A 3 0.14 -3.35 -3.16
N PHE A 4 -0.44 -4.45 -2.70
CA PHE A 4 -1.38 -4.48 -1.59
C PHE A 4 -0.67 -5.00 -0.35
N ILE A 5 -0.62 -4.22 0.72
CA ILE A 5 0.07 -4.60 1.96
C ILE A 5 -0.98 -4.79 3.04
N THR A 6 -1.07 -5.99 3.61
CA THR A 6 -1.99 -6.23 4.73
C THR A 6 -1.50 -5.55 6.00
N VAL A 7 -2.44 -5.00 6.77
CA VAL A 7 -2.19 -4.48 8.13
C VAL A 7 -2.56 -5.48 9.23
N ASP A 8 -3.01 -6.66 8.85
CA ASP A 8 -3.47 -7.71 9.78
C ASP A 8 -2.85 -9.07 9.48
N PRO A 9 -1.55 -9.22 9.69
CA PRO A 9 -0.84 -10.48 9.40
C PRO A 9 -1.26 -11.64 10.32
N GLU A 10 -2.00 -11.38 11.39
CA GLU A 10 -2.51 -12.43 12.27
C GLU A 10 -3.73 -13.16 11.71
N ARG A 11 -4.56 -12.45 10.91
CA ARG A 11 -5.73 -13.04 10.23
C ARG A 11 -5.47 -13.38 8.79
N ASP A 12 -4.52 -12.72 8.15
CA ASP A 12 -4.14 -12.98 6.77
C ASP A 12 -3.01 -14.01 6.70
N SER A 13 -2.86 -14.63 5.54
CA SER A 13 -1.75 -15.49 5.20
C SER A 13 -1.34 -15.25 3.75
N PRO A 14 -0.13 -15.69 3.33
CA PRO A 14 0.26 -15.63 1.93
C PRO A 14 -0.75 -16.28 1.00
N GLU A 15 -1.33 -17.42 1.39
CA GLU A 15 -2.33 -18.16 0.63
C GLU A 15 -3.61 -17.33 0.46
N ARG A 16 -4.11 -16.73 1.54
CA ARG A 16 -5.31 -15.86 1.50
C ARG A 16 -5.11 -14.65 0.62
N LEU A 17 -3.95 -13.99 0.70
CA LEU A 17 -3.64 -12.85 -0.16
C LEU A 17 -3.52 -13.26 -1.63
N LYS A 18 -2.93 -14.42 -1.91
CA LYS A 18 -2.83 -14.97 -3.25
C LYS A 18 -4.20 -15.28 -3.88
N GLU A 19 -5.18 -15.63 -3.06
CA GLU A 19 -6.56 -15.83 -3.51
C GLU A 19 -7.33 -14.52 -3.63
N TYR A 20 -7.16 -13.61 -2.68
CA TYR A 20 -7.95 -12.38 -2.55
C TYR A 20 -7.52 -11.28 -3.52
N VAL A 21 -6.22 -10.99 -3.60
CA VAL A 21 -5.71 -9.83 -4.36
C VAL A 21 -6.00 -9.91 -5.85
N PRO A 22 -5.92 -11.08 -6.53
CA PRO A 22 -6.25 -11.20 -7.95
C PRO A 22 -7.71 -10.91 -8.32
N PHE A 23 -8.65 -10.87 -7.36
CA PHE A 23 -10.02 -10.43 -7.63
C PHE A 23 -10.10 -8.98 -8.11
N PHE A 24 -9.13 -8.15 -7.74
CA PHE A 24 -9.05 -6.76 -8.19
C PHE A 24 -8.33 -6.65 -9.53
N ASP A 25 -7.17 -7.28 -9.65
CA ASP A 25 -6.41 -7.39 -10.89
C ASP A 25 -5.38 -8.52 -10.74
N PRO A 26 -5.22 -9.41 -11.75
CA PRO A 26 -4.29 -10.54 -11.66
C PRO A 26 -2.81 -10.12 -11.58
N HIS A 27 -2.48 -8.87 -11.90
CA HIS A 27 -1.11 -8.34 -11.82
C HIS A 27 -0.80 -7.67 -10.47
N PHE A 28 -1.78 -7.52 -9.59
CA PHE A 28 -1.56 -6.97 -8.26
C PHE A 28 -0.84 -7.98 -7.36
N LEU A 29 0.05 -7.49 -6.52
CA LEU A 29 0.79 -8.32 -5.57
C LEU A 29 0.32 -8.04 -4.15
N GLY A 30 -0.01 -9.08 -3.40
CA GLY A 30 -0.26 -9.03 -1.98
C GLY A 30 1.04 -9.26 -1.20
N LEU A 31 1.33 -8.39 -0.27
CA LEU A 31 2.49 -8.48 0.62
C LEU A 31 2.03 -8.67 2.07
N ILE A 32 2.74 -9.53 2.77
CA ILE A 32 2.54 -9.80 4.20
C ILE A 32 3.91 -9.81 4.89
N GLY A 33 3.95 -9.39 6.13
CA GLY A 33 5.15 -9.40 6.96
C GLY A 33 4.83 -9.74 8.40
N THR A 34 5.83 -9.73 9.26
CA THR A 34 5.63 -9.83 10.69
C THR A 34 4.89 -8.60 11.23
N PRO A 35 4.28 -8.66 12.43
CA PRO A 35 3.67 -7.49 13.04
C PRO A 35 4.63 -6.29 13.18
N GLU A 36 5.92 -6.53 13.40
CA GLU A 36 6.95 -5.50 13.47
C GLU A 36 7.18 -4.84 12.11
N GLU A 37 7.32 -5.64 11.05
CA GLU A 37 7.51 -5.14 9.68
C GLU A 37 6.29 -4.34 9.22
N VAL A 38 5.09 -4.79 9.53
CA VAL A 38 3.85 -4.06 9.22
C VAL A 38 3.83 -2.70 9.93
N ARG A 39 4.17 -2.65 11.23
CA ARG A 39 4.24 -1.38 11.98
C ARG A 39 5.29 -0.44 11.39
N ASP A 40 6.45 -0.95 10.99
CA ASP A 40 7.51 -0.13 10.39
C ASP A 40 7.06 0.49 9.06
N VAL A 41 6.46 -0.30 8.18
CA VAL A 41 5.92 0.19 6.91
C VAL A 41 4.83 1.23 7.13
N VAL A 42 3.85 0.95 7.99
CA VAL A 42 2.77 1.89 8.33
C VAL A 42 3.32 3.22 8.85
N TYR A 43 4.32 3.16 9.74
CA TYR A 43 4.97 4.35 10.27
C TYR A 43 5.68 5.17 9.17
N ARG A 44 6.43 4.50 8.27
CA ARG A 44 7.17 5.15 7.17
C ARG A 44 6.23 5.88 6.20
N TYR A 45 5.07 5.32 5.95
CA TYR A 45 4.04 5.94 5.09
C TYR A 45 3.09 6.89 5.84
N LYS A 46 3.35 7.17 7.13
CA LYS A 46 2.50 8.01 7.98
C LYS A 46 1.03 7.57 7.99
N ALA A 47 0.83 6.28 7.79
CA ALA A 47 -0.46 5.63 7.88
C ALA A 47 -0.75 5.20 9.33
N SER A 48 -1.93 4.70 9.59
CA SER A 48 -2.33 4.17 10.88
C SER A 48 -3.26 2.98 10.72
N PHE A 49 -3.25 2.10 11.70
CA PHE A 49 -4.27 1.08 11.83
C PHE A 49 -4.54 0.78 13.32
N ARG A 50 -5.73 0.28 13.60
CA ARG A 50 -6.14 -0.10 14.95
C ARG A 50 -7.09 -1.28 14.89
N HIS A 51 -6.81 -2.30 15.68
CA HIS A 51 -7.73 -3.41 15.91
C HIS A 51 -8.86 -2.96 16.84
N GLY A 52 -10.08 -3.22 16.44
CA GLY A 52 -11.25 -3.06 17.29
C GLY A 52 -11.32 -4.10 18.40
N LYS A 53 -12.29 -3.99 19.27
CA LYS A 53 -12.55 -5.02 20.28
C LYS A 53 -13.11 -6.28 19.61
N PRO A 54 -12.64 -7.48 19.99
CA PRO A 54 -13.26 -8.72 19.54
C PRO A 54 -14.74 -8.76 19.88
N ARG A 55 -15.54 -9.28 18.97
CA ARG A 55 -16.94 -9.56 19.23
C ARG A 55 -17.08 -10.79 20.12
N ALA A 56 -18.19 -10.87 20.84
CA ALA A 56 -18.42 -11.95 21.78
C ALA A 56 -18.31 -13.34 21.11
N GLY A 57 -17.40 -14.16 21.61
CA GLY A 57 -17.23 -15.56 21.21
C GLY A 57 -16.04 -15.90 20.31
N ASP A 58 -15.49 -14.95 19.56
CA ASP A 58 -14.33 -15.20 18.71
C ASP A 58 -13.26 -14.09 18.86
N PRO A 59 -12.07 -14.40 19.39
CA PRO A 59 -10.98 -13.44 19.52
C PRO A 59 -10.49 -12.85 18.19
N LYS A 60 -10.79 -13.50 17.06
CA LYS A 60 -10.42 -13.06 15.72
C LYS A 60 -11.54 -12.30 15.00
N ASP A 61 -12.74 -12.21 15.57
CA ASP A 61 -13.85 -11.43 15.01
C ASP A 61 -13.78 -9.97 15.48
N TYR A 62 -12.92 -9.19 14.85
CA TYR A 62 -12.77 -7.76 15.12
C TYR A 62 -12.68 -6.96 13.82
N PHE A 63 -13.06 -5.70 13.87
CA PHE A 63 -12.79 -4.76 12.80
C PHE A 63 -11.37 -4.20 12.88
N VAL A 64 -10.78 -3.91 11.73
CA VAL A 64 -9.56 -3.13 11.63
C VAL A 64 -9.91 -1.78 11.03
N ASP A 65 -9.69 -0.73 11.81
CA ASP A 65 -9.77 0.64 11.35
C ASP A 65 -8.38 1.05 10.85
N HIS A 66 -8.27 1.52 9.61
CA HIS A 66 -6.99 1.80 8.98
C HIS A 66 -7.08 2.94 7.98
N THR A 67 -5.94 3.58 7.73
CA THR A 67 -5.76 4.49 6.60
C THR A 67 -5.99 3.72 5.30
N ALA A 68 -6.75 4.31 4.39
CA ALA A 68 -7.11 3.71 3.10
C ALA A 68 -6.51 4.50 1.92
N ASP A 69 -5.37 5.13 2.12
CA ASP A 69 -4.68 5.92 1.11
C ASP A 69 -3.87 5.04 0.17
N ALA A 70 -3.66 5.49 -1.06
CA ALA A 70 -2.69 4.93 -1.97
C ALA A 70 -1.46 5.84 -2.08
N PHE A 71 -0.30 5.23 -2.26
CA PHE A 71 0.99 5.92 -2.33
C PHE A 71 1.66 5.62 -3.66
N LEU A 72 2.10 6.66 -4.35
CA LEU A 72 2.83 6.54 -5.59
C LEU A 72 4.33 6.65 -5.32
N ILE A 73 5.05 5.59 -5.68
CA ILE A 73 6.50 5.47 -5.51
C ILE A 73 7.15 5.59 -6.87
N GLY A 74 8.14 6.47 -6.97
CA GLY A 74 8.90 6.67 -8.19
C GLY A 74 9.87 5.54 -8.51
N PRO A 75 10.45 5.52 -9.72
CA PRO A 75 11.41 4.49 -10.13
C PRO A 75 12.69 4.45 -9.28
N ASP A 76 12.99 5.51 -8.56
CA ASP A 76 14.11 5.62 -7.63
C ASP A 76 13.76 5.15 -6.19
N GLY A 77 12.55 4.63 -5.99
CA GLY A 77 12.06 4.18 -4.69
C GLY A 77 11.60 5.31 -3.76
N GLN A 78 11.52 6.55 -4.24
CA GLN A 78 11.06 7.68 -3.43
C GLN A 78 9.54 7.81 -3.46
N TRP A 79 8.97 8.19 -2.33
CA TRP A 79 7.55 8.53 -2.22
C TRP A 79 7.30 9.87 -2.94
N GLU A 80 6.48 9.83 -3.98
CA GLU A 80 6.18 10.98 -4.84
C GLU A 80 4.86 11.67 -4.46
N LEU A 81 3.79 10.89 -4.38
CA LEU A 81 2.43 11.37 -4.11
C LEU A 81 1.67 10.41 -3.21
N SER A 82 0.67 10.92 -2.53
CA SER A 82 -0.36 10.13 -1.87
C SER A 82 -1.75 10.55 -2.34
N TYR A 83 -2.64 9.59 -2.37
CA TYR A 83 -4.04 9.76 -2.76
C TYR A 83 -4.93 9.32 -1.61
N PRO A 84 -5.58 10.26 -0.91
CA PRO A 84 -6.59 9.93 0.08
C PRO A 84 -7.71 9.07 -0.51
N PHE A 85 -8.37 8.29 0.31
CA PHE A 85 -9.42 7.37 -0.12
C PHE A 85 -10.48 8.06 -1.01
N GLU A 86 -10.86 9.28 -0.68
CA GLU A 86 -11.85 10.08 -1.42
C GLU A 86 -11.38 10.47 -2.83
N GLU A 87 -10.07 10.43 -3.07
CA GLU A 87 -9.48 10.72 -4.38
C GLU A 87 -9.27 9.48 -5.25
N LEU A 88 -9.31 8.28 -4.68
CA LEU A 88 -9.08 7.04 -5.43
C LEU A 88 -10.03 6.83 -6.61
N PRO A 89 -11.30 7.28 -6.58
CA PRO A 89 -12.16 7.22 -7.75
C PRO A 89 -11.75 8.12 -8.92
N LYS A 90 -10.86 9.11 -8.68
CA LYS A 90 -10.34 10.00 -9.72
C LYS A 90 -9.19 9.33 -10.49
N THR A 91 -9.48 8.20 -11.12
CA THR A 91 -8.48 7.33 -11.76
C THR A 91 -7.72 8.00 -12.90
N GLU A 92 -8.35 8.93 -13.63
CA GLU A 92 -7.71 9.68 -14.72
C GLU A 92 -6.54 10.54 -14.20
N ARG A 93 -6.72 11.19 -13.05
CA ARG A 93 -5.65 11.96 -12.41
C ARG A 93 -4.49 11.06 -11.99
N ILE A 94 -4.79 9.95 -11.35
CA ILE A 94 -3.77 8.99 -10.89
C ILE A 94 -3.01 8.44 -12.09
N ALA A 95 -3.71 8.06 -13.16
CA ALA A 95 -3.10 7.56 -14.40
C ALA A 95 -2.19 8.62 -15.04
N ALA A 96 -2.59 9.90 -15.06
CA ALA A 96 -1.78 11.00 -15.58
C ALA A 96 -0.49 11.21 -14.75
N ASP A 97 -0.59 11.12 -13.42
CA ASP A 97 0.56 11.23 -12.53
C ASP A 97 1.55 10.07 -12.74
N ILE A 98 1.07 8.83 -12.87
CA ILE A 98 1.89 7.66 -13.20
C ILE A 98 2.58 7.84 -14.56
N ALA A 99 1.84 8.23 -15.59
CA ALA A 99 2.38 8.44 -16.94
C ALA A 99 3.50 9.48 -16.94
N ARG A 100 3.36 10.55 -16.16
CA ARG A 100 4.38 11.60 -16.03
C ARG A 100 5.67 11.04 -15.40
N LEU A 101 5.58 10.24 -14.36
CA LEU A 101 6.75 9.62 -13.72
C LEU A 101 7.45 8.60 -14.64
N VAL A 102 6.69 7.81 -15.39
CA VAL A 102 7.24 6.86 -16.36
C VAL A 102 8.01 7.62 -17.47
N ASN A 103 7.45 8.71 -17.98
CA ASN A 103 8.07 9.48 -19.06
C ASN A 103 9.31 10.27 -18.61
N VAL A 104 9.35 10.74 -17.37
CA VAL A 104 10.53 11.43 -16.80
C VAL A 104 11.65 10.44 -16.46
N GLY A 105 11.33 9.18 -16.18
CA GLY A 105 12.30 8.11 -15.89
C GLY A 105 13.15 7.65 -17.08
N GLY A 106 12.88 8.11 -18.31
CA GLY A 106 13.60 7.73 -19.53
C GLY A 106 14.85 8.56 -19.85
N GLY A 107 15.20 9.57 -19.05
CA GLY A 107 16.43 10.36 -19.21
C GLY A 107 17.47 10.04 -18.13
N PRO A 108 18.79 10.20 -18.41
CA PRO A 108 19.82 10.02 -17.38
C PRO A 108 19.61 11.07 -16.29
N ARG A 109 19.12 10.66 -15.12
CA ARG A 109 19.05 11.52 -13.93
C ARG A 109 20.47 11.67 -13.38
N GLU A 110 20.99 12.89 -13.38
CA GLU A 110 22.17 13.23 -12.59
C GLU A 110 21.87 12.87 -11.13
N VAL A 111 22.66 11.95 -10.59
CA VAL A 111 22.65 11.61 -9.18
C VAL A 111 23.14 12.85 -8.42
N ARG A 112 22.23 13.65 -7.91
CA ARG A 112 22.59 14.65 -6.90
C ARG A 112 23.02 13.92 -5.66
N ARG A 113 24.34 13.77 -5.51
CA ARG A 113 24.93 13.38 -4.23
C ARG A 113 24.57 14.50 -3.24
N ARG A 114 23.84 14.15 -2.19
CA ARG A 114 23.76 15.01 -1.01
C ARG A 114 25.07 14.79 -0.26
N ASP A 115 25.88 15.84 -0.24
CA ASP A 115 27.01 15.94 0.70
C ASP A 115 26.47 16.01 2.13
#